data_649b5c6d4fa9fd4291e37856bdc32d60
#
_entry.id   649b5c6d4fa9fd4291e37856bdc32d60
#
_cell.length_a   1.000
_cell.length_b   1.000
_cell.length_c   1.000
_cell.angle_alpha   90.00
_cell.angle_beta   90.00
_cell.angle_gamma   90.00
#
_symmetry.space_group_name_H-M   'P 1'
#
loop_
_entity.id
_entity.type
_entity.pdbx_description
1 polymer ?
#
loop_
_entity_poly.entity_id
_entity_poly.type
_entity_poly.pdbx_seq_one_letter_code
_entity_poly.pdbx_strand_id
1 'polypeptide(L)'
;MSAESQPNPRLEQAGASDEQLQRVHAILLREKPEPTEGYSPLPLALLGLMSAFILFSAIYVGRYSGGFNPMVYDERMLPGMPGAAAPVVLDPRVLGKRVFTTNCIACHQTTGLGLPGIYPPLAGSEWAQGPEDRIIRIVLDGLSGPITVEEKQFNNTMPAFGPMLKDEQIANALTYVRSEWGNKAAPVSADKVKEIRAAVADRSGPWSPAELLKIP
;
A
#
# COMPACT_ATOMS: atom_id res chain seq x y z
N MET A 1 62.15 -47.96 33.56
CA MET A 1 62.18 -46.64 34.25
C MET A 1 61.29 -45.70 33.49
N SER A 2 60.03 -45.63 33.91
CA SER A 2 59.03 -44.76 33.30
C SER A 2 59.22 -43.34 33.89
N ALA A 3 59.45 -42.37 33.03
CA ALA A 3 59.53 -40.97 33.43
C ALA A 3 58.13 -40.46 33.75
N GLU A 4 57.83 -40.27 34.97
CA GLU A 4 56.67 -39.62 35.50
C GLU A 4 56.71 -38.16 35.08
N SER A 5 55.78 -37.78 34.14
CA SER A 5 55.68 -36.41 33.67
C SER A 5 55.10 -35.55 34.79
N GLN A 6 55.91 -34.62 35.30
CA GLN A 6 55.44 -33.65 36.29
C GLN A 6 54.35 -32.75 35.71
N PRO A 7 53.22 -32.57 36.40
CA PRO A 7 52.17 -31.69 35.97
C PRO A 7 52.67 -30.24 35.86
N ASN A 8 52.37 -29.57 34.78
CA ASN A 8 52.77 -28.19 34.52
C ASN A 8 51.89 -27.24 35.37
N PRO A 9 52.48 -26.61 36.43
CA PRO A 9 51.69 -25.76 37.33
C PRO A 9 51.03 -24.54 36.68
N ARG A 10 51.38 -24.22 35.43
CA ARG A 10 50.70 -23.15 34.65
C ARG A 10 49.38 -23.59 34.02
N LEU A 11 49.19 -24.89 33.86
CA LEU A 11 47.90 -25.41 33.33
C LEU A 11 46.88 -25.63 34.44
N GLU A 12 47.32 -25.86 35.69
CA GLU A 12 46.42 -25.97 36.85
C GLU A 12 45.87 -24.62 37.33
N GLN A 13 46.57 -23.51 37.02
CA GLN A 13 46.07 -22.16 37.33
C GLN A 13 45.03 -21.66 36.33
N ALA A 14 44.79 -22.37 35.25
CA ALA A 14 43.78 -21.98 34.24
C ALA A 14 42.36 -22.41 34.59
N GLY A 15 42.16 -23.19 35.63
CA GLY A 15 40.87 -23.60 36.14
C GLY A 15 40.39 -22.72 37.28
N ALA A 16 39.97 -21.51 37.01
CA ALA A 16 39.16 -20.79 37.97
C ALA A 16 37.93 -21.64 38.25
N SER A 17 37.65 -21.95 39.54
CA SER A 17 36.42 -22.70 39.86
C SER A 17 35.19 -21.97 39.37
N ASP A 18 34.13 -22.69 39.02
CA ASP A 18 32.86 -22.09 38.58
C ASP A 18 32.36 -21.02 39.54
N GLU A 19 32.61 -21.18 40.85
CA GLU A 19 32.28 -20.16 41.83
C GLU A 19 33.12 -18.87 41.71
N GLN A 20 34.37 -18.96 41.30
CA GLN A 20 35.22 -17.79 41.06
C GLN A 20 34.82 -17.10 39.77
N LEU A 21 34.48 -17.84 38.74
CA LEU A 21 33.95 -17.32 37.47
C LEU A 21 32.62 -16.61 37.69
N GLN A 22 31.71 -17.19 38.46
CA GLN A 22 30.45 -16.57 38.80
C GLN A 22 30.60 -15.29 39.60
N ARG A 23 31.53 -15.23 40.56
CA ARG A 23 31.82 -13.99 41.31
C ARG A 23 32.41 -12.90 40.42
N VAL A 24 33.28 -13.24 39.50
CA VAL A 24 33.85 -12.28 38.55
C VAL A 24 32.77 -11.80 37.55
N HIS A 25 31.92 -12.68 37.09
CA HIS A 25 30.78 -12.34 36.21
C HIS A 25 29.79 -11.42 36.91
N ALA A 26 29.43 -11.71 38.15
CA ALA A 26 28.52 -10.85 38.92
C ALA A 26 29.08 -9.42 39.12
N ILE A 27 30.41 -9.30 39.27
CA ILE A 27 31.08 -8.00 39.41
C ILE A 27 31.19 -7.28 38.04
N LEU A 28 31.57 -8.00 36.99
CA LEU A 28 31.78 -7.43 35.65
C LEU A 28 30.50 -7.05 34.94
N LEU A 29 29.49 -7.88 35.05
CA LEU A 29 28.22 -7.67 34.38
C LEU A 29 27.27 -6.76 35.16
N ARG A 30 27.59 -6.41 36.40
CA ARG A 30 26.70 -5.65 37.29
C ARG A 30 25.27 -6.20 37.26
N GLU A 31 25.14 -7.52 37.22
CA GLU A 31 23.84 -8.17 37.26
C GLU A 31 23.16 -7.81 38.57
N LYS A 32 22.15 -6.99 38.49
CA LYS A 32 21.26 -6.77 39.61
C LYS A 32 20.50 -8.08 39.83
N PRO A 33 20.21 -8.46 41.08
CA PRO A 33 19.33 -9.60 41.32
C PRO A 33 18.06 -9.41 40.53
N GLU A 34 17.64 -10.45 39.82
CA GLU A 34 16.39 -10.41 39.05
C GLU A 34 15.27 -9.88 39.94
N PRO A 35 14.44 -8.92 39.42
CA PRO A 35 13.33 -8.42 40.20
C PRO A 35 12.43 -9.60 40.53
N THR A 36 12.25 -9.90 41.79
CA THR A 36 11.30 -10.89 42.25
C THR A 36 9.92 -10.37 41.90
N GLU A 37 9.22 -11.10 40.99
CA GLU A 37 7.83 -10.82 40.70
C GLU A 37 6.99 -11.03 41.98
N GLY A 38 6.78 -9.93 42.69
CA GLY A 38 5.87 -9.95 43.83
C GLY A 38 4.45 -10.02 43.30
N TYR A 39 3.72 -11.06 43.68
CA TYR A 39 2.27 -11.13 43.50
C TYR A 39 1.60 -10.08 44.35
N SER A 40 1.59 -8.83 43.93
CA SER A 40 0.68 -7.83 44.49
C SER A 40 -0.57 -7.80 43.57
N PRO A 41 -1.73 -8.21 44.06
CA PRO A 41 -2.94 -8.16 43.24
C PRO A 41 -3.21 -6.71 42.88
N LEU A 42 -3.51 -6.46 41.60
CA LEU A 42 -3.89 -5.15 41.10
C LEU A 42 -5.09 -4.64 41.91
N PRO A 43 -5.05 -3.41 42.44
CA PRO A 43 -6.20 -2.85 43.16
C PRO A 43 -7.46 -2.90 42.29
N LEU A 44 -8.55 -3.44 42.82
CA LEU A 44 -9.81 -3.56 42.08
C LEU A 44 -10.28 -2.21 41.51
N ALA A 45 -10.00 -1.11 42.24
CA ALA A 45 -10.27 0.24 41.77
C ALA A 45 -9.51 0.58 40.45
N LEU A 46 -8.25 0.19 40.34
CA LEU A 46 -7.45 0.40 39.12
C LEU A 46 -7.99 -0.43 37.98
N LEU A 47 -8.38 -1.67 38.24
CA LEU A 47 -8.96 -2.58 37.25
C LEU A 47 -10.30 -2.03 36.74
N GLY A 48 -11.13 -1.50 37.64
CA GLY A 48 -12.40 -0.83 37.30
C GLY A 48 -12.16 0.42 36.43
N LEU A 49 -11.19 1.24 36.79
CA LEU A 49 -10.87 2.47 36.06
C LEU A 49 -10.34 2.15 34.65
N MET A 50 -9.48 1.15 34.52
CA MET A 50 -8.97 0.71 33.19
C MET A 50 -10.10 0.13 32.33
N SER A 51 -11.00 -0.68 32.94
CA SER A 51 -12.15 -1.23 32.20
C SER A 51 -13.09 -0.13 31.72
N ALA A 52 -13.38 0.87 32.59
CA ALA A 52 -14.17 2.02 32.19
C ALA A 52 -13.52 2.84 31.07
N PHE A 53 -12.21 3.02 31.12
CA PHE A 53 -11.47 3.72 30.07
C PHE A 53 -11.50 2.96 28.72
N ILE A 54 -11.33 1.64 28.75
CA ILE A 54 -11.42 0.80 27.55
C ILE A 54 -12.84 0.86 26.98
N LEU A 55 -13.86 0.75 27.80
CA LEU A 55 -15.25 0.84 27.37
C LEU A 55 -15.56 2.22 26.76
N PHE A 56 -15.12 3.30 27.42
CA PHE A 56 -15.26 4.65 26.91
C PHE A 56 -14.56 4.81 25.54
N SER A 57 -13.32 4.32 25.43
CA SER A 57 -12.55 4.37 24.17
C SER A 57 -13.22 3.58 23.05
N ALA A 58 -13.77 2.39 23.36
CA ALA A 58 -14.48 1.58 22.38
C ALA A 58 -15.76 2.28 21.89
N ILE A 59 -16.54 2.88 22.80
CA ILE A 59 -17.73 3.67 22.45
C ILE A 59 -17.32 4.90 21.62
N TYR A 60 -16.26 5.60 22.05
CA TYR A 60 -15.76 6.78 21.34
C TYR A 60 -15.34 6.43 19.91
N VAL A 61 -14.48 5.41 19.75
CA VAL A 61 -14.05 4.94 18.41
C VAL A 61 -15.25 4.50 17.58
N GLY A 62 -16.17 3.68 18.13
CA GLY A 62 -17.35 3.23 17.41
C GLY A 62 -18.28 4.37 16.98
N ARG A 63 -18.34 5.45 17.77
CA ARG A 63 -19.21 6.60 17.50
C ARG A 63 -18.60 7.63 16.56
N TYR A 64 -17.25 7.78 16.58
CA TYR A 64 -16.55 8.86 15.88
C TYR A 64 -15.63 8.39 14.75
N SER A 65 -15.46 7.09 14.53
CA SER A 65 -14.63 6.56 13.44
C SER A 65 -15.28 6.58 12.04
N GLY A 66 -16.45 7.20 11.89
CA GLY A 66 -17.16 7.25 10.59
C GLY A 66 -17.51 5.86 10.03
N GLY A 67 -17.73 4.85 10.88
CA GLY A 67 -18.01 3.47 10.48
C GLY A 67 -16.79 2.76 9.88
N PHE A 68 -15.58 3.17 10.27
CA PHE A 68 -14.31 2.68 9.75
C PHE A 68 -14.17 2.87 8.22
N ASN A 69 -14.90 3.82 7.66
CA ASN A 69 -14.75 4.17 6.26
C ASN A 69 -13.45 4.99 6.08
N PRO A 70 -12.41 4.46 5.40
CA PRO A 70 -11.12 5.15 5.25
C PRO A 70 -11.23 6.44 4.43
N MET A 71 -12.37 6.71 3.82
CA MET A 71 -12.65 7.89 3.01
C MET A 71 -13.32 9.03 3.79
N VAL A 72 -13.73 8.79 5.05
CA VAL A 72 -14.43 9.78 5.89
C VAL A 72 -13.62 10.00 7.16
N TYR A 73 -12.83 11.06 7.16
CA TYR A 73 -12.11 11.53 8.34
C TYR A 73 -12.70 12.87 8.81
N ASP A 74 -14.01 12.91 9.00
CA ASP A 74 -14.67 14.11 9.51
C ASP A 74 -15.62 13.74 10.65
N GLU A 75 -15.25 14.16 11.86
CA GLU A 75 -16.05 13.95 13.09
C GLU A 75 -17.45 14.57 12.99
N ARG A 76 -17.68 15.48 12.06
CA ARG A 76 -18.95 16.18 11.82
C ARG A 76 -19.93 15.41 10.95
N MET A 77 -19.53 14.25 10.41
CA MET A 77 -20.35 13.48 9.45
C MET A 77 -21.03 12.25 10.06
N LEU A 78 -21.38 12.26 11.33
CA LEU A 78 -22.18 11.19 11.93
C LEU A 78 -23.61 11.25 11.37
N PRO A 79 -24.17 10.12 10.86
CA PRO A 79 -25.57 10.07 10.47
C PRO A 79 -26.47 10.48 11.63
N GLY A 80 -27.29 11.53 11.43
CA GLY A 80 -28.24 12.04 12.42
C GLY A 80 -27.78 13.21 13.27
N MET A 81 -26.57 13.76 13.07
CA MET A 81 -26.20 15.05 13.65
C MET A 81 -26.72 16.22 12.81
N PRO A 82 -27.20 17.33 13.45
CA PRO A 82 -27.51 18.56 12.75
C PRO A 82 -26.21 19.11 12.12
N GLY A 83 -26.11 19.08 10.82
CA GLY A 83 -24.90 19.48 10.07
C GLY A 83 -24.20 18.36 9.33
N ALA A 84 -24.72 17.12 9.32
CA ALA A 84 -24.29 16.13 8.37
C ALA A 84 -24.49 16.71 6.96
N ALA A 85 -23.40 17.23 6.38
CA ALA A 85 -23.43 17.73 5.01
C ALA A 85 -23.96 16.60 4.10
N ALA A 86 -24.76 16.98 3.11
CA ALA A 86 -25.11 16.07 2.03
C ALA A 86 -23.85 15.35 1.54
N PRO A 87 -23.92 14.09 1.09
CA PRO A 87 -22.75 13.35 0.64
C PRO A 87 -21.99 14.24 -0.34
N VAL A 88 -20.77 14.60 0.02
CA VAL A 88 -19.90 15.37 -0.85
C VAL A 88 -19.61 14.47 -2.04
N VAL A 89 -20.23 14.78 -3.17
CA VAL A 89 -19.86 14.17 -4.45
C VAL A 89 -18.46 14.67 -4.76
N LEU A 90 -17.47 13.87 -4.43
CA LEU A 90 -16.06 14.20 -4.71
C LEU A 90 -15.89 14.23 -6.23
N ASP A 91 -15.21 15.27 -6.71
CA ASP A 91 -14.83 15.39 -8.12
C ASP A 91 -14.15 14.08 -8.58
N PRO A 92 -14.61 13.48 -9.68
CA PRO A 92 -14.00 12.27 -10.25
C PRO A 92 -12.47 12.39 -10.43
N ARG A 93 -11.97 13.59 -10.71
CA ARG A 93 -10.52 13.84 -10.81
C ARG A 93 -9.80 13.69 -9.48
N VAL A 94 -10.41 14.13 -8.38
CA VAL A 94 -9.84 13.97 -7.02
C VAL A 94 -9.79 12.50 -6.63
N LEU A 95 -10.86 11.76 -6.92
CA LEU A 95 -10.91 10.31 -6.71
C LEU A 95 -9.91 9.59 -7.62
N GLY A 96 -9.85 10.00 -8.89
CA GLY A 96 -8.93 9.45 -9.88
C GLY A 96 -7.46 9.66 -9.50
N LYS A 97 -7.12 10.83 -8.99
CA LYS A 97 -5.78 11.10 -8.47
C LYS A 97 -5.37 10.12 -7.37
N ARG A 98 -6.29 9.77 -6.47
CA ARG A 98 -6.02 8.77 -5.42
C ARG A 98 -5.75 7.39 -6.02
N VAL A 99 -6.58 6.94 -6.94
CA VAL A 99 -6.41 5.63 -7.61
C VAL A 99 -5.09 5.61 -8.39
N PHE A 100 -4.77 6.68 -9.12
CA PHE A 100 -3.52 6.84 -9.85
C PHE A 100 -2.30 6.77 -8.92
N THR A 101 -2.33 7.51 -7.82
CA THR A 101 -1.24 7.53 -6.85
C THR A 101 -0.99 6.17 -6.21
N THR A 102 -2.03 5.37 -6.01
CA THR A 102 -1.88 4.05 -5.40
C THR A 102 -1.40 2.99 -6.38
N ASN A 103 -1.84 3.03 -7.64
CA ASN A 103 -1.68 1.91 -8.56
C ASN A 103 -0.77 2.21 -9.77
N CYS A 104 -0.64 3.47 -10.19
CA CYS A 104 -0.04 3.82 -11.47
C CYS A 104 1.28 4.59 -11.35
N ILE A 105 1.47 5.31 -10.23
CA ILE A 105 2.60 6.23 -10.02
C ILE A 105 3.96 5.54 -10.06
N ALA A 106 4.04 4.26 -9.66
CA ALA A 106 5.28 3.51 -9.63
C ALA A 106 5.95 3.44 -11.02
N CYS A 107 5.15 3.37 -12.08
CA CYS A 107 5.61 3.31 -13.46
C CYS A 107 5.49 4.67 -14.16
N HIS A 108 4.34 5.33 -14.03
CA HIS A 108 4.05 6.55 -14.79
C HIS A 108 4.46 7.85 -14.10
N GLN A 109 4.99 7.78 -12.88
CA GLN A 109 5.46 8.89 -12.05
C GLN A 109 4.35 9.94 -11.74
N THR A 110 4.57 10.78 -10.75
CA THR A 110 3.62 11.88 -10.38
C THR A 110 3.45 12.91 -11.47
N THR A 111 4.47 13.08 -12.30
CA THR A 111 4.48 14.02 -13.42
C THR A 111 3.81 13.49 -14.67
N GLY A 112 3.40 12.22 -14.69
CA GLY A 112 2.87 11.57 -15.88
C GLY A 112 3.88 11.35 -17.00
N LEU A 113 5.17 11.66 -16.79
CA LEU A 113 6.21 11.54 -17.82
C LEU A 113 6.77 10.11 -17.95
N GLY A 114 6.38 9.21 -17.06
CA GLY A 114 6.92 7.86 -17.05
C GLY A 114 8.40 7.80 -16.73
N LEU A 115 9.05 6.76 -17.22
CA LEU A 115 10.51 6.59 -17.10
C LEU A 115 11.09 6.39 -18.49
N PRO A 116 11.98 7.29 -18.94
CA PRO A 116 12.53 7.26 -20.30
C PRO A 116 13.09 5.87 -20.68
N GLY A 117 12.66 5.37 -21.84
CA GLY A 117 13.08 4.08 -22.36
C GLY A 117 12.47 2.85 -21.68
N ILE A 118 11.76 3.01 -20.56
CA ILE A 118 11.17 1.90 -19.80
C ILE A 118 9.65 2.02 -19.75
N TYR A 119 9.12 3.12 -19.19
CA TYR A 119 7.69 3.34 -19.07
C TYR A 119 7.25 4.57 -19.85
N PRO A 120 6.22 4.45 -20.70
CA PRO A 120 5.79 5.54 -21.57
C PRO A 120 5.16 6.68 -20.76
N PRO A 121 5.26 7.94 -21.26
CA PRO A 121 4.54 9.05 -20.70
C PRO A 121 3.02 8.90 -20.89
N LEU A 122 2.25 9.46 -19.96
CA LEU A 122 0.83 9.68 -20.07
C LEU A 122 0.50 11.14 -20.40
N ALA A 123 1.40 12.06 -19.97
CA ALA A 123 1.37 13.46 -20.33
C ALA A 123 1.60 13.60 -21.85
N GLY A 124 0.71 14.27 -22.55
CA GLY A 124 0.80 14.47 -23.99
C GLY A 124 0.52 13.23 -24.86
N SER A 125 0.42 12.05 -24.26
CA SER A 125 0.34 10.77 -24.96
C SER A 125 -0.91 10.65 -25.82
N GLU A 126 -0.72 10.32 -27.09
CA GLU A 126 -1.79 10.00 -28.06
C GLU A 126 -2.58 8.74 -27.67
N TRP A 127 -1.99 7.87 -26.85
CA TRP A 127 -2.69 6.71 -26.31
C TRP A 127 -3.62 7.06 -25.15
N ALA A 128 -3.17 7.97 -24.28
CA ALA A 128 -3.97 8.42 -23.13
C ALA A 128 -5.13 9.34 -23.58
N GLN A 129 -4.90 10.17 -24.59
CA GLN A 129 -5.89 11.11 -25.12
C GLN A 129 -6.74 10.55 -26.28
N GLY A 130 -6.38 9.39 -26.78
CA GLY A 130 -7.09 8.72 -27.87
C GLY A 130 -8.47 8.18 -27.49
N PRO A 131 -9.02 7.25 -28.32
CA PRO A 131 -10.32 6.63 -28.06
C PRO A 131 -10.40 6.01 -26.66
N GLU A 132 -11.49 6.28 -25.95
CA GLU A 132 -11.69 5.78 -24.59
C GLU A 132 -11.76 4.25 -24.55
N ASP A 133 -12.32 3.64 -25.55
CA ASP A 133 -12.39 2.19 -25.71
C ASP A 133 -11.03 1.51 -25.64
N ARG A 134 -10.02 2.17 -26.21
CA ARG A 134 -8.66 1.66 -26.24
C ARG A 134 -7.98 1.73 -24.86
N ILE A 135 -8.03 2.89 -24.24
CA ILE A 135 -7.35 3.08 -22.94
C ILE A 135 -8.04 2.27 -21.82
N ILE A 136 -9.37 2.10 -21.89
CA ILE A 136 -10.10 1.26 -20.94
C ILE A 136 -9.61 -0.20 -21.04
N ARG A 137 -9.47 -0.75 -22.25
CA ARG A 137 -8.99 -2.12 -22.48
C ARG A 137 -7.56 -2.30 -21.96
N ILE A 138 -6.70 -1.31 -22.17
CA ILE A 138 -5.32 -1.33 -21.64
C ILE A 138 -5.33 -1.47 -20.11
N VAL A 139 -6.17 -0.72 -19.42
CA VAL A 139 -6.24 -0.79 -17.97
C VAL A 139 -6.90 -2.07 -17.48
N LEU A 140 -7.91 -2.57 -18.19
CA LEU A 140 -8.62 -3.79 -17.79
C LEU A 140 -7.72 -5.03 -17.89
N ASP A 141 -7.11 -5.25 -19.05
CA ASP A 141 -6.44 -6.52 -19.37
C ASP A 141 -4.92 -6.39 -19.48
N GLY A 142 -4.40 -5.16 -19.42
CA GLY A 142 -2.98 -4.88 -19.60
C GLY A 142 -2.57 -4.72 -21.06
N LEU A 143 -1.31 -4.37 -21.27
CA LEU A 143 -0.70 -4.17 -22.58
C LEU A 143 0.67 -4.86 -22.61
N SER A 144 0.98 -5.54 -23.70
CA SER A 144 2.30 -6.14 -23.92
C SER A 144 2.76 -5.99 -25.37
N GLY A 145 4.02 -5.77 -25.56
CA GLY A 145 4.65 -5.60 -26.87
C GLY A 145 5.08 -4.17 -27.16
N PRO A 146 5.76 -3.96 -28.31
CA PRO A 146 6.32 -2.67 -28.69
C PRO A 146 5.22 -1.64 -28.98
N ILE A 147 5.26 -0.52 -28.26
CA ILE A 147 4.36 0.62 -28.42
C ILE A 147 5.17 1.88 -28.70
N THR A 148 4.69 2.71 -29.59
CA THR A 148 5.26 4.04 -29.86
C THR A 148 4.39 5.08 -29.17
N VAL A 149 4.99 5.93 -28.33
CA VAL A 149 4.36 7.03 -27.64
C VAL A 149 5.24 8.28 -27.79
N GLU A 150 4.68 9.38 -28.26
CA GLU A 150 5.44 10.61 -28.57
C GLU A 150 6.71 10.31 -29.41
N GLU A 151 6.55 9.55 -30.49
CA GLU A 151 7.62 9.16 -31.43
C GLU A 151 8.73 8.27 -30.80
N LYS A 152 8.61 7.90 -29.52
CA LYS A 152 9.56 7.05 -28.81
C LYS A 152 9.01 5.64 -28.67
N GLN A 153 9.88 4.65 -28.83
CA GLN A 153 9.51 3.25 -28.66
C GLN A 153 9.69 2.78 -27.22
N PHE A 154 8.68 2.05 -26.75
CA PHE A 154 8.70 1.36 -25.47
C PHE A 154 8.33 -0.10 -25.72
N ASN A 155 8.94 -1.01 -24.98
CA ASN A 155 8.65 -2.43 -25.08
C ASN A 155 8.67 -3.06 -23.71
N ASN A 156 7.61 -2.79 -22.94
CA ASN A 156 7.43 -3.33 -21.60
C ASN A 156 5.97 -3.79 -21.43
N THR A 157 5.70 -4.53 -20.37
CA THR A 157 4.36 -5.02 -20.08
C THR A 157 3.70 -4.16 -19.00
N MET A 158 2.52 -3.63 -19.29
CA MET A 158 1.63 -3.04 -18.31
C MET A 158 0.71 -4.14 -17.78
N PRO A 159 0.64 -4.36 -16.46
CA PRO A 159 -0.23 -5.38 -15.89
C PRO A 159 -1.71 -5.01 -16.02
N ALA A 160 -2.59 -6.02 -15.91
CA ALA A 160 -4.02 -5.87 -15.85
C ALA A 160 -4.47 -5.35 -14.47
N PHE A 161 -5.31 -4.33 -14.45
CA PHE A 161 -5.91 -3.79 -13.23
C PHE A 161 -7.41 -4.13 -13.10
N GLY A 162 -8.01 -4.72 -14.12
CA GLY A 162 -9.41 -5.14 -14.11
C GLY A 162 -9.80 -6.00 -12.91
N PRO A 163 -9.01 -7.00 -12.50
CA PRO A 163 -9.32 -7.83 -11.34
C PRO A 163 -9.27 -7.08 -10.00
N MET A 164 -8.51 -5.99 -9.90
CA MET A 164 -8.27 -5.27 -8.65
C MET A 164 -9.11 -4.01 -8.50
N LEU A 165 -9.50 -3.37 -9.61
CA LEU A 165 -10.20 -2.09 -9.60
C LEU A 165 -11.63 -2.24 -10.07
N LYS A 166 -12.55 -1.57 -9.37
CA LYS A 166 -13.96 -1.44 -9.78
C LYS A 166 -14.10 -0.47 -10.96
N ASP A 167 -15.21 -0.55 -11.68
CA ASP A 167 -15.49 0.28 -12.86
C ASP A 167 -15.38 1.77 -12.54
N GLU A 168 -15.95 2.22 -11.43
CA GLU A 168 -15.85 3.61 -10.97
C GLU A 168 -14.43 4.06 -10.70
N GLN A 169 -13.58 3.18 -10.13
CA GLN A 169 -12.19 3.50 -9.84
C GLN A 169 -11.38 3.64 -11.13
N ILE A 170 -11.61 2.78 -12.12
CA ILE A 170 -10.96 2.87 -13.42
C ILE A 170 -11.43 4.13 -14.15
N ALA A 171 -12.75 4.40 -14.18
CA ALA A 171 -13.30 5.59 -14.80
C ALA A 171 -12.69 6.88 -14.20
N ASN A 172 -12.63 6.97 -12.89
CA ASN A 172 -12.04 8.10 -12.18
C ASN A 172 -10.55 8.25 -12.49
N ALA A 173 -9.78 7.16 -12.45
CA ALA A 173 -8.35 7.18 -12.77
C ALA A 173 -8.09 7.64 -14.21
N LEU A 174 -8.86 7.12 -15.16
CA LEU A 174 -8.76 7.53 -16.56
C LEU A 174 -9.19 8.97 -16.79
N THR A 175 -10.24 9.44 -16.11
CA THR A 175 -10.67 10.84 -16.15
C THR A 175 -9.56 11.76 -15.62
N TYR A 176 -8.88 11.38 -14.54
CA TYR A 176 -7.72 12.11 -14.02
C TYR A 176 -6.59 12.15 -15.05
N VAL A 177 -6.15 11.00 -15.57
CA VAL A 177 -5.07 10.93 -16.56
C VAL A 177 -5.37 11.74 -17.81
N ARG A 178 -6.62 11.73 -18.29
CA ARG A 178 -7.08 12.42 -19.49
C ARG A 178 -7.26 13.94 -19.32
N SER A 179 -7.19 14.44 -18.10
CA SER A 179 -7.34 15.88 -17.77
C SER A 179 -6.12 16.50 -17.10
N GLU A 180 -5.11 15.69 -16.73
CA GLU A 180 -3.93 16.19 -16.01
C GLU A 180 -2.76 16.43 -16.98
N TRP A 181 -1.72 17.10 -16.51
CA TRP A 181 -0.45 17.36 -17.24
C TRP A 181 -0.62 17.99 -18.61
N GLY A 182 -1.68 18.75 -18.82
CA GLY A 182 -1.97 19.38 -20.10
C GLY A 182 -2.82 18.54 -21.06
N ASN A 183 -3.17 17.33 -20.70
CA ASN A 183 -4.14 16.51 -21.44
C ASN A 183 -5.51 17.16 -21.41
N LYS A 184 -6.28 17.02 -22.52
CA LYS A 184 -7.58 17.68 -22.72
C LYS A 184 -8.63 16.73 -23.31
N ALA A 185 -8.54 15.46 -23.00
CA ALA A 185 -9.48 14.48 -23.49
C ALA A 185 -10.75 14.39 -22.61
N ALA A 186 -11.82 13.88 -23.18
CA ALA A 186 -13.09 13.73 -22.49
C ALA A 186 -12.99 12.78 -21.27
N PRO A 187 -13.76 13.02 -20.19
CA PRO A 187 -13.83 12.11 -19.06
C PRO A 187 -14.40 10.76 -19.47
N VAL A 188 -14.03 9.72 -18.74
CA VAL A 188 -14.52 8.35 -18.92
C VAL A 188 -15.60 8.05 -17.88
N SER A 189 -16.73 7.46 -18.30
CA SER A 189 -17.81 7.08 -17.41
C SER A 189 -17.64 5.65 -16.86
N ALA A 190 -18.16 5.39 -15.66
CA ALA A 190 -18.18 4.05 -15.08
C ALA A 190 -19.00 3.06 -15.92
N ASP A 191 -20.08 3.53 -16.53
CA ASP A 191 -20.93 2.71 -17.40
C ASP A 191 -20.17 2.25 -18.64
N LYS A 192 -19.34 3.13 -19.24
CA LYS A 192 -18.50 2.76 -20.38
C LYS A 192 -17.43 1.73 -19.99
N VAL A 193 -16.83 1.87 -18.81
CA VAL A 193 -15.89 0.85 -18.30
C VAL A 193 -16.60 -0.48 -18.11
N LYS A 194 -17.80 -0.49 -17.55
CA LYS A 194 -18.61 -1.69 -17.33
C LYS A 194 -18.98 -2.37 -18.66
N GLU A 195 -19.39 -1.59 -19.65
CA GLU A 195 -19.70 -2.09 -21.01
C GLU A 195 -18.49 -2.80 -21.62
N ILE A 196 -17.32 -2.15 -21.59
CA ILE A 196 -16.09 -2.71 -22.16
C ILE A 196 -15.62 -3.92 -21.37
N ARG A 197 -15.68 -3.89 -20.04
CA ARG A 197 -15.35 -5.05 -19.19
C ARG A 197 -16.20 -6.27 -19.57
N ALA A 198 -17.51 -6.08 -19.81
CA ALA A 198 -18.37 -7.17 -20.24
C ALA A 198 -18.00 -7.67 -21.64
N ALA A 199 -17.61 -6.76 -22.55
CA ALA A 199 -17.22 -7.11 -23.91
C ALA A 199 -15.87 -7.87 -23.99
N VAL A 200 -15.01 -7.75 -22.96
CA VAL A 200 -13.72 -8.42 -22.91
C VAL A 200 -13.64 -9.53 -21.86
N ALA A 201 -14.78 -9.95 -21.29
CA ALA A 201 -14.84 -10.92 -20.19
C ALA A 201 -14.17 -12.27 -20.52
N ASP A 202 -14.21 -12.69 -21.76
CA ASP A 202 -13.63 -13.95 -22.23
C ASP A 202 -12.15 -13.82 -22.64
N ARG A 203 -11.58 -12.60 -22.52
CA ARG A 203 -10.18 -12.40 -22.90
C ARG A 203 -9.23 -12.95 -21.84
N SER A 204 -8.27 -13.70 -22.32
CA SER A 204 -7.14 -14.17 -21.53
C SER A 204 -5.84 -13.48 -21.99
N GLY A 205 -5.25 -12.67 -21.11
CA GLY A 205 -3.95 -12.04 -21.36
C GLY A 205 -4.00 -10.60 -21.92
N PRO A 206 -2.83 -9.93 -21.93
CA PRO A 206 -2.72 -8.53 -22.29
C PRO A 206 -3.01 -8.27 -23.78
N TRP A 207 -3.40 -7.04 -24.08
CA TRP A 207 -3.54 -6.56 -25.45
C TRP A 207 -2.17 -6.33 -26.08
N SER A 208 -2.10 -6.53 -27.39
CA SER A 208 -1.02 -6.00 -28.20
C SER A 208 -1.39 -4.63 -28.80
N PRO A 209 -0.41 -3.74 -29.05
CA PRO A 209 -0.68 -2.46 -29.70
C PRO A 209 -1.36 -2.63 -31.07
N ALA A 210 -0.97 -3.64 -31.82
CA ALA A 210 -1.53 -3.91 -33.15
C ALA A 210 -3.03 -4.30 -33.09
N GLU A 211 -3.47 -4.99 -32.05
CA GLU A 211 -4.92 -5.28 -31.84
C GLU A 211 -5.68 -4.01 -31.45
N LEU A 212 -5.12 -3.20 -30.54
CA LEU A 212 -5.75 -1.98 -30.06
C LEU A 212 -5.90 -0.91 -31.13
N LEU A 213 -4.98 -0.82 -32.07
CA LEU A 213 -5.07 0.12 -33.20
C LEU A 213 -6.19 -0.21 -34.19
N LYS A 214 -6.73 -1.43 -34.19
CA LYS A 214 -7.89 -1.82 -34.99
C LYS A 214 -9.23 -1.43 -34.34
N ILE A 215 -9.19 -1.02 -33.09
CA ILE A 215 -10.37 -0.56 -32.33
C ILE A 215 -10.57 0.92 -32.67
N PRO A 216 -11.75 1.30 -33.16
CA PRO A 216 -12.06 2.66 -33.59
C PRO A 216 -12.05 3.68 -32.44
#